data_cc1e946009f5c625c9c5db01209a91d0
#
_entry.id   cc1e946009f5c625c9c5db01209a91d0
#
_cell.length_a   1.000
_cell.length_b   1.000
_cell.length_c   1.000
_cell.angle_alpha   90.00
_cell.angle_beta   90.00
_cell.angle_gamma   90.00
#
_symmetry.space_group_name_H-M   'P 1'
#
loop_
_entity.id
_entity.type
_entity.pdbx_description
1 polymer ?
#
loop_
_entity_poly.entity_id
_entity_poly.type
_entity_poly.pdbx_seq_one_letter_code
_entity_poly.pdbx_strand_id
1 'polypeptide(L)'
;MKYTNMMKNLKTNGVDKKPLNIMFGDFTYYNRHTLYSRYTPLAVGNIAQYAKQEFGNDIEVSIFKNAEKFLTKAKEKKPDVVAFSVYYWALDLTKYVANQARKMFGKDVTIVLGGPCIDSNKKQQIKFLTKTFPCADVIAVNEGELSFNSIIRRLVEGKKDLAFKDPIDGASFMLGDELIQGKPTGLTMDLGKMGSPYLSGLLDDFMHSDYQPLIQTSRFCPYTCAFCVSGKNRGKLRGYPLEQVNEELIYVAKKYVDRPHMTMFLADENFGILKRDEEVAEMIKKCHVDYGFPESLFFYNDKRFTETSRKIIEILGPINHIGLALALQSENPETLKAINRRNVTEEEITAAITWASKLGIRTTTELIFGMPFETKKSFVKQLDTAVSRGFDSVLAHNLFIMDGIELNRPEKREEFGIKTKFRNLGVEYGKHDGNFFCEHEEV
;
A
#
# COMPACT_ATOMS: atom_id res chain seq x y z
N MET A 1 -10.57 18.74 -26.77
CA MET A 1 -11.56 19.84 -26.86
C MET A 1 -12.99 19.44 -27.20
N LYS A 2 -13.29 18.28 -27.78
CA LYS A 2 -14.69 17.88 -28.10
C LYS A 2 -15.46 17.17 -26.97
N TYR A 3 -14.76 16.57 -25.98
CA TYR A 3 -15.40 15.90 -24.82
C TYR A 3 -15.79 16.87 -23.70
N THR A 4 -15.12 18.01 -23.56
CA THR A 4 -15.39 19.00 -22.50
C THR A 4 -16.67 19.81 -22.75
N ASN A 5 -17.15 19.88 -23.99
CA ASN A 5 -18.36 20.65 -24.33
C ASN A 5 -19.66 19.82 -24.27
N MET A 6 -19.57 18.49 -24.15
CA MET A 6 -20.78 17.64 -24.09
C MET A 6 -21.35 17.52 -22.66
N MET A 7 -20.53 17.80 -21.65
CA MET A 7 -20.93 17.74 -20.22
C MET A 7 -21.56 19.06 -19.70
N LYS A 8 -21.50 20.15 -20.46
CA LYS A 8 -22.08 21.44 -20.02
C LYS A 8 -23.60 21.59 -20.20
N ASN A 9 -24.28 20.62 -20.83
CA ASN A 9 -25.71 20.74 -21.15
C ASN A 9 -26.64 19.76 -20.40
N LEU A 10 -26.16 19.02 -19.42
CA LEU A 10 -27.04 18.34 -18.47
C LEU A 10 -27.27 19.24 -17.27
N LYS A 11 -28.01 20.33 -17.45
CA LYS A 11 -28.72 20.99 -16.35
C LYS A 11 -29.81 20.01 -15.88
N THR A 12 -29.46 19.22 -14.85
CA THR A 12 -30.47 18.48 -14.09
C THR A 12 -31.40 19.46 -13.41
N ASN A 13 -32.68 19.28 -13.60
CA ASN A 13 -33.73 20.01 -12.93
C ASN A 13 -33.46 20.11 -11.43
N GLY A 14 -33.50 21.33 -10.87
CA GLY A 14 -33.17 21.70 -9.51
C GLY A 14 -33.99 20.97 -8.44
N VAL A 15 -33.49 19.82 -8.06
CA VAL A 15 -33.65 19.26 -6.74
C VAL A 15 -32.23 19.31 -6.14
N ASP A 16 -32.05 20.04 -5.06
CA ASP A 16 -30.80 20.01 -4.27
C ASP A 16 -30.53 18.57 -3.83
N LYS A 17 -29.82 17.81 -4.66
CA LYS A 17 -29.46 16.42 -4.36
C LYS A 17 -28.38 16.48 -3.29
N LYS A 18 -28.69 15.93 -2.11
CA LYS A 18 -27.70 15.82 -1.03
C LYS A 18 -26.46 15.09 -1.55
N PRO A 19 -25.24 15.60 -1.30
CA PRO A 19 -24.02 14.93 -1.70
C PRO A 19 -23.92 13.52 -1.09
N LEU A 20 -23.37 12.60 -1.85
CA LEU A 20 -23.12 11.23 -1.39
C LEU A 20 -22.06 11.27 -0.28
N ASN A 21 -22.41 10.84 0.91
CA ASN A 21 -21.51 10.84 2.07
C ASN A 21 -20.64 9.58 2.07
N ILE A 22 -19.34 9.75 1.88
CA ILE A 22 -18.35 8.67 1.75
C ILE A 22 -17.38 8.72 2.93
N MET A 23 -17.27 7.62 3.66
CA MET A 23 -16.30 7.48 4.74
C MET A 23 -15.25 6.42 4.41
N PHE A 24 -13.97 6.84 4.39
CA PHE A 24 -12.84 5.94 4.18
C PHE A 24 -12.23 5.47 5.50
N GLY A 25 -11.93 4.18 5.60
CA GLY A 25 -11.16 3.58 6.69
C GLY A 25 -9.88 2.95 6.18
N ASP A 26 -8.76 3.40 6.76
CA ASP A 26 -7.43 2.80 6.61
C ASP A 26 -6.89 2.57 8.02
N PHE A 27 -7.34 1.47 8.65
CA PHE A 27 -7.20 1.29 10.08
C PHE A 27 -5.82 0.85 10.52
N THR A 28 -5.44 1.29 11.74
CA THR A 28 -4.26 0.82 12.46
C THR A 28 -4.60 0.64 13.93
N TYR A 29 -3.86 -0.21 14.62
CA TYR A 29 -3.98 -0.38 16.06
C TYR A 29 -3.30 0.77 16.81
N TYR A 30 -3.85 1.10 17.98
CA TYR A 30 -3.32 2.14 18.87
C TYR A 30 -2.82 1.50 20.17
N ASN A 31 -1.63 0.96 20.12
CA ASN A 31 -0.91 0.46 21.28
C ASN A 31 0.51 1.05 21.33
N ARG A 32 1.27 0.74 22.38
CA ARG A 32 2.63 1.30 22.54
C ARG A 32 3.62 0.85 21.48
N HIS A 33 3.35 -0.27 20.79
CA HIS A 33 4.25 -0.89 19.83
C HIS A 33 3.96 -0.47 18.38
N THR A 34 2.78 0.12 18.09
CA THR A 34 2.38 0.50 16.73
C THR A 34 2.77 1.92 16.33
N LEU A 35 3.60 2.61 17.10
CA LEU A 35 4.09 3.95 16.74
C LEU A 35 4.80 3.96 15.37
N TYR A 36 5.51 2.88 15.04
CA TYR A 36 6.24 2.75 13.79
C TYR A 36 5.37 2.39 12.58
N SER A 37 4.13 1.95 12.77
CA SER A 37 3.16 1.64 11.70
C SER A 37 2.09 2.72 11.53
N ARG A 38 2.20 3.84 12.22
CA ARG A 38 1.27 4.97 12.11
C ARG A 38 1.71 5.92 11.00
N TYR A 39 1.30 5.59 9.79
CA TYR A 39 1.55 6.45 8.63
C TYR A 39 0.31 7.27 8.26
N THR A 40 0.53 8.42 7.64
CA THR A 40 -0.56 9.17 6.98
C THR A 40 -1.27 8.25 5.97
N PRO A 41 -2.60 8.31 5.87
CA PRO A 41 -3.40 7.39 5.03
C PRO A 41 -3.31 7.77 3.54
N LEU A 42 -2.11 7.73 2.96
CA LEU A 42 -1.83 8.20 1.61
C LEU A 42 -2.65 7.45 0.54
N ALA A 43 -2.76 6.12 0.66
CA ALA A 43 -3.45 5.30 -0.35
C ALA A 43 -4.93 5.69 -0.48
N VAL A 44 -5.67 5.76 0.62
CA VAL A 44 -7.07 6.21 0.60
C VAL A 44 -7.19 7.69 0.33
N GLY A 45 -6.19 8.50 0.72
CA GLY A 45 -6.09 9.92 0.39
C GLY A 45 -6.05 10.15 -1.12
N ASN A 46 -5.22 9.40 -1.85
CA ASN A 46 -5.14 9.46 -3.32
C ASN A 46 -6.48 9.11 -3.97
N ILE A 47 -7.16 8.03 -3.51
CA ILE A 47 -8.47 7.63 -4.02
C ILE A 47 -9.52 8.71 -3.75
N ALA A 48 -9.57 9.23 -2.53
CA ALA A 48 -10.51 10.28 -2.14
C ALA A 48 -10.26 11.59 -2.92
N GLN A 49 -8.99 11.98 -3.10
CA GLN A 49 -8.61 13.16 -3.89
C GLN A 49 -9.02 13.01 -5.35
N TYR A 50 -8.78 11.86 -5.96
CA TYR A 50 -9.17 11.60 -7.33
C TYR A 50 -10.68 11.58 -7.52
N ALA A 51 -11.42 11.03 -6.55
CA ALA A 51 -12.88 11.07 -6.55
C ALA A 51 -13.41 12.52 -6.41
N LYS A 52 -12.83 13.33 -5.53
CA LYS A 52 -13.21 14.76 -5.40
C LYS A 52 -12.95 15.56 -6.67
N GLN A 53 -11.89 15.26 -7.40
CA GLN A 53 -11.63 15.91 -8.70
C GLN A 53 -12.72 15.61 -9.74
N GLU A 54 -13.25 14.38 -9.75
CA GLU A 54 -14.28 13.98 -10.73
C GLU A 54 -15.68 14.45 -10.31
N PHE A 55 -16.04 14.25 -9.05
CA PHE A 55 -17.43 14.44 -8.58
C PHE A 55 -17.68 15.76 -7.86
N GLY A 56 -16.63 16.48 -7.48
CA GLY A 56 -16.77 17.81 -6.85
C GLY A 56 -17.70 17.82 -5.64
N ASN A 57 -18.75 18.61 -5.73
CA ASN A 57 -19.76 18.77 -4.67
C ASN A 57 -20.82 17.66 -4.63
N ASP A 58 -20.81 16.71 -5.57
CA ASP A 58 -21.72 15.56 -5.54
C ASP A 58 -21.32 14.52 -4.48
N ILE A 59 -20.12 14.66 -3.90
CA ILE A 59 -19.63 13.81 -2.82
C ILE A 59 -19.04 14.60 -1.65
N GLU A 60 -19.27 14.10 -0.44
CA GLU A 60 -18.56 14.52 0.77
C GLU A 60 -17.69 13.36 1.25
N VAL A 61 -16.39 13.60 1.53
CA VAL A 61 -15.46 12.55 1.95
C VAL A 61 -14.91 12.80 3.34
N SER A 62 -14.70 11.73 4.11
CA SER A 62 -14.02 11.75 5.40
C SER A 62 -13.08 10.54 5.49
N ILE A 63 -11.89 10.70 6.08
CA ILE A 63 -10.87 9.64 6.18
C ILE A 63 -10.58 9.35 7.65
N PHE A 64 -10.43 8.08 7.99
CA PHE A 64 -10.20 7.62 9.38
C PHE A 64 -9.10 6.56 9.44
N LYS A 65 -8.19 6.73 10.39
CA LYS A 65 -7.22 5.71 10.80
C LYS A 65 -7.67 4.95 12.07
N ASN A 66 -8.50 5.58 12.89
CA ASN A 66 -8.98 5.01 14.15
C ASN A 66 -10.38 4.40 13.95
N ALA A 67 -10.54 3.13 14.26
CA ALA A 67 -11.78 2.38 14.10
C ALA A 67 -12.93 2.89 14.99
N GLU A 68 -12.65 3.29 16.24
CA GLU A 68 -13.67 3.80 17.16
C GLU A 68 -14.19 5.17 16.71
N LYS A 69 -13.27 6.07 16.31
CA LYS A 69 -13.66 7.37 15.73
C LYS A 69 -14.50 7.19 14.46
N PHE A 70 -14.12 6.23 13.61
CA PHE A 70 -14.89 5.88 12.42
C PHE A 70 -16.31 5.45 12.79
N LEU A 71 -16.47 4.46 13.68
CA LEU A 71 -17.77 3.90 14.07
C LEU A 71 -18.66 4.96 14.76
N THR A 72 -18.06 5.79 15.62
CA THR A 72 -18.78 6.90 16.28
C THR A 72 -19.28 7.90 15.22
N LYS A 73 -18.41 8.30 14.30
CA LYS A 73 -18.78 9.28 13.26
C LYS A 73 -19.78 8.71 12.26
N ALA A 74 -19.69 7.41 11.96
CA ALA A 74 -20.63 6.73 11.08
C ALA A 74 -22.05 6.73 11.67
N LYS A 75 -22.20 6.52 12.98
CA LYS A 75 -23.54 6.61 13.65
C LYS A 75 -24.14 8.01 13.52
N GLU A 76 -23.31 9.06 13.60
CA GLU A 76 -23.78 10.46 13.49
C GLU A 76 -24.13 10.83 12.04
N LYS A 77 -23.22 10.55 11.11
CA LYS A 77 -23.30 11.02 9.71
C LYS A 77 -24.12 10.10 8.79
N LYS A 78 -24.34 8.83 9.17
CA LYS A 78 -25.04 7.82 8.36
C LYS A 78 -24.54 7.81 6.91
N PRO A 79 -23.32 7.29 6.67
CA PRO A 79 -22.72 7.32 5.35
C PRO A 79 -23.52 6.51 4.32
N ASP A 80 -23.51 6.97 3.08
CA ASP A 80 -24.05 6.24 1.92
C ASP A 80 -23.04 5.18 1.45
N VAL A 81 -21.75 5.47 1.60
CA VAL A 81 -20.65 4.57 1.22
C VAL A 81 -19.63 4.52 2.33
N VAL A 82 -19.19 3.32 2.68
CA VAL A 82 -18.00 3.09 3.49
C VAL A 82 -16.97 2.34 2.64
N ALA A 83 -15.74 2.84 2.58
CA ALA A 83 -14.68 2.27 1.77
C ALA A 83 -13.47 1.93 2.64
N PHE A 84 -12.99 0.69 2.59
CA PHE A 84 -11.90 0.24 3.44
C PHE A 84 -10.70 -0.24 2.64
N SER A 85 -9.52 0.21 3.05
CA SER A 85 -8.25 -0.35 2.62
C SER A 85 -7.94 -1.61 3.41
N VAL A 86 -7.83 -2.76 2.74
CA VAL A 86 -7.63 -4.05 3.39
C VAL A 86 -6.15 -4.44 3.33
N TYR A 87 -5.50 -4.34 4.48
CA TYR A 87 -4.13 -4.77 4.70
C TYR A 87 -4.09 -5.95 5.68
N TYR A 88 -3.12 -6.85 5.54
CA TYR A 88 -2.98 -8.03 6.40
C TYR A 88 -2.72 -7.65 7.88
N TRP A 89 -2.06 -6.52 8.15
CA TRP A 89 -1.80 -6.03 9.50
C TRP A 89 -2.98 -5.36 10.21
N ALA A 90 -4.13 -5.27 9.56
CA ALA A 90 -5.39 -4.76 10.13
C ALA A 90 -6.61 -5.48 9.52
N LEU A 91 -6.45 -6.74 9.11
CA LEU A 91 -7.48 -7.52 8.42
C LEU A 91 -8.69 -7.76 9.32
N ASP A 92 -8.47 -8.29 10.53
CA ASP A 92 -9.53 -8.62 11.47
C ASP A 92 -10.20 -7.36 12.01
N LEU A 93 -9.44 -6.30 12.27
CA LEU A 93 -9.99 -5.00 12.66
C LEU A 93 -10.87 -4.42 11.54
N THR A 94 -10.41 -4.44 10.29
CA THR A 94 -11.18 -3.95 9.14
C THR A 94 -12.44 -4.77 8.94
N LYS A 95 -12.34 -6.10 9.07
CA LYS A 95 -13.49 -7.01 9.00
C LYS A 95 -14.53 -6.72 10.09
N TYR A 96 -14.07 -6.48 11.31
CA TYR A 96 -14.95 -6.09 12.41
C TYR A 96 -15.72 -4.80 12.07
N VAL A 97 -15.02 -3.73 11.67
CA VAL A 97 -15.64 -2.44 11.34
C VAL A 97 -16.63 -2.56 10.18
N ALA A 98 -16.28 -3.29 9.13
CA ALA A 98 -17.15 -3.54 7.99
C ALA A 98 -18.45 -4.27 8.41
N ASN A 99 -18.33 -5.29 9.28
CA ASN A 99 -19.49 -5.99 9.82
C ASN A 99 -20.35 -5.08 10.74
N GLN A 100 -19.73 -4.19 11.54
CA GLN A 100 -20.48 -3.22 12.34
C GLN A 100 -21.22 -2.21 11.44
N ALA A 101 -20.60 -1.73 10.37
CA ALA A 101 -21.26 -0.86 9.41
C ALA A 101 -22.47 -1.56 8.76
N ARG A 102 -22.32 -2.82 8.33
CA ARG A 102 -23.43 -3.62 7.79
C ARG A 102 -24.53 -3.83 8.82
N LYS A 103 -24.20 -4.10 10.08
CA LYS A 103 -25.15 -4.28 11.17
C LYS A 103 -25.91 -2.98 11.48
N MET A 104 -25.25 -1.83 11.44
CA MET A 104 -25.86 -0.53 11.73
C MET A 104 -26.78 -0.01 10.63
N PHE A 105 -26.39 -0.20 9.37
CA PHE A 105 -27.05 0.46 8.24
C PHE A 105 -27.71 -0.51 7.24
N GLY A 106 -27.59 -1.81 7.46
CA GLY A 106 -28.21 -2.80 6.58
C GLY A 106 -27.76 -2.64 5.12
N LYS A 107 -28.71 -2.66 4.19
CA LYS A 107 -28.50 -2.44 2.75
C LYS A 107 -28.44 -0.96 2.37
N ASP A 108 -28.67 -0.04 3.29
CA ASP A 108 -28.66 1.40 3.00
C ASP A 108 -27.25 1.93 2.81
N VAL A 109 -26.23 1.26 3.35
CA VAL A 109 -24.81 1.57 3.10
C VAL A 109 -24.23 0.67 2.03
N THR A 110 -23.40 1.23 1.14
CA THR A 110 -22.55 0.45 0.22
C THR A 110 -21.19 0.25 0.85
N ILE A 111 -20.74 -1.01 0.98
CA ILE A 111 -19.43 -1.38 1.52
C ILE A 111 -18.50 -1.72 0.38
N VAL A 112 -17.49 -0.86 0.17
CA VAL A 112 -16.45 -1.01 -0.86
C VAL A 112 -15.15 -1.44 -0.17
N LEU A 113 -14.49 -2.47 -0.70
CA LEU A 113 -13.18 -2.88 -0.22
C LEU A 113 -12.13 -2.75 -1.32
N GLY A 114 -10.92 -2.33 -0.95
CA GLY A 114 -9.75 -2.23 -1.82
C GLY A 114 -8.48 -2.63 -1.06
N GLY A 115 -7.34 -2.54 -1.72
CA GLY A 115 -6.04 -2.78 -1.09
C GLY A 115 -5.36 -4.09 -1.48
N PRO A 116 -4.15 -4.34 -0.96
CA PRO A 116 -3.27 -5.40 -1.44
C PRO A 116 -3.74 -6.82 -1.14
N CYS A 117 -4.64 -7.02 -0.17
CA CYS A 117 -5.21 -8.34 0.12
C CYS A 117 -6.21 -8.83 -0.95
N ILE A 118 -6.59 -7.99 -1.91
CA ILE A 118 -7.50 -8.38 -2.99
C ILE A 118 -6.71 -8.93 -4.16
N ASP A 119 -6.92 -10.22 -4.48
CA ASP A 119 -6.31 -10.87 -5.64
C ASP A 119 -7.09 -10.57 -6.93
N SER A 120 -6.39 -10.55 -8.06
CA SER A 120 -7.02 -10.51 -9.40
C SER A 120 -7.61 -11.87 -9.84
N ASN A 121 -7.26 -12.96 -9.15
CA ASN A 121 -7.75 -14.31 -9.45
C ASN A 121 -9.23 -14.47 -9.08
N LYS A 122 -10.05 -14.92 -10.02
CA LYS A 122 -11.50 -15.11 -9.86
C LYS A 122 -11.87 -15.97 -8.63
N LYS A 123 -11.20 -17.10 -8.42
CA LYS A 123 -11.49 -18.00 -7.29
C LYS A 123 -11.18 -17.35 -5.95
N GLN A 124 -10.09 -16.56 -5.87
CA GLN A 124 -9.74 -15.83 -4.66
C GLN A 124 -10.72 -14.69 -4.38
N GLN A 125 -11.21 -13.99 -5.39
CA GLN A 125 -12.24 -12.96 -5.22
C GLN A 125 -13.57 -13.55 -4.73
N ILE A 126 -13.99 -14.71 -5.24
CA ILE A 126 -15.16 -15.41 -4.73
C ILE A 126 -14.96 -15.76 -3.24
N LYS A 127 -13.81 -16.38 -2.89
CA LYS A 127 -13.49 -16.71 -1.49
C LYS A 127 -13.52 -15.44 -0.62
N PHE A 128 -12.94 -14.35 -1.09
CA PHE A 128 -12.87 -13.09 -0.38
C PHE A 128 -14.26 -12.51 -0.09
N LEU A 129 -15.12 -12.42 -1.12
CA LEU A 129 -16.47 -11.88 -0.99
C LEU A 129 -17.45 -12.81 -0.25
N THR A 130 -17.26 -14.14 -0.33
CA THR A 130 -18.22 -15.07 0.28
C THR A 130 -17.82 -15.56 1.66
N LYS A 131 -16.51 -15.57 1.99
CA LYS A 131 -16.00 -16.13 3.25
C LYS A 131 -15.26 -15.11 4.11
N THR A 132 -14.39 -14.28 3.51
CA THR A 132 -13.58 -13.34 4.28
C THR A 132 -14.38 -12.09 4.64
N PHE A 133 -15.05 -11.46 3.67
CA PHE A 133 -15.87 -10.26 3.83
C PHE A 133 -17.28 -10.43 3.23
N PRO A 134 -18.12 -11.32 3.75
CA PRO A 134 -19.47 -11.52 3.20
C PRO A 134 -20.39 -10.30 3.42
N CYS A 135 -19.95 -9.32 4.19
CA CYS A 135 -20.65 -8.05 4.39
C CYS A 135 -20.37 -7.02 3.27
N ALA A 136 -19.36 -7.24 2.42
CA ALA A 136 -19.02 -6.31 1.35
C ALA A 136 -19.98 -6.42 0.17
N ASP A 137 -20.24 -5.28 -0.49
CA ASP A 137 -21.03 -5.23 -1.70
C ASP A 137 -20.15 -5.35 -2.95
N VAL A 138 -18.95 -4.77 -2.91
CA VAL A 138 -18.07 -4.68 -4.07
C VAL A 138 -16.61 -4.57 -3.65
N ILE A 139 -15.72 -5.12 -4.45
CA ILE A 139 -14.28 -4.95 -4.32
C ILE A 139 -13.70 -4.16 -5.50
N ALA A 140 -12.83 -3.19 -5.19
CA ALA A 140 -11.98 -2.50 -6.16
C ALA A 140 -10.71 -3.32 -6.38
N VAL A 141 -10.43 -3.70 -7.61
CA VAL A 141 -9.32 -4.59 -7.98
C VAL A 141 -8.17 -3.78 -8.57
N ASN A 142 -6.94 -4.06 -8.18
CA ASN A 142 -5.72 -3.32 -8.54
C ASN A 142 -5.67 -1.90 -7.95
N GLU A 143 -5.27 -0.89 -8.76
CA GLU A 143 -5.25 0.51 -8.31
C GLU A 143 -6.67 1.05 -8.15
N GLY A 144 -6.91 1.66 -6.99
CA GLY A 144 -8.26 1.98 -6.54
C GLY A 144 -8.90 3.20 -7.19
N GLU A 145 -8.14 4.14 -7.73
CA GLU A 145 -8.64 5.45 -8.13
C GLU A 145 -9.72 5.37 -9.22
N LEU A 146 -9.41 4.70 -10.34
CA LEU A 146 -10.35 4.52 -11.44
C LEU A 146 -11.49 3.57 -11.07
N SER A 147 -11.15 2.48 -10.36
CA SER A 147 -12.12 1.48 -9.91
C SER A 147 -13.14 2.08 -8.97
N PHE A 148 -12.69 2.84 -7.98
CA PHE A 148 -13.54 3.53 -7.02
C PHE A 148 -14.44 4.55 -7.72
N ASN A 149 -13.88 5.39 -8.60
CA ASN A 149 -14.69 6.37 -9.36
C ASN A 149 -15.74 5.68 -10.25
N SER A 150 -15.44 4.52 -10.82
CA SER A 150 -16.44 3.74 -11.58
C SER A 150 -17.59 3.26 -10.70
N ILE A 151 -17.30 2.85 -9.45
CA ILE A 151 -18.32 2.46 -8.46
C ILE A 151 -19.15 3.69 -8.05
N ILE A 152 -18.49 4.79 -7.68
CA ILE A 152 -19.17 6.01 -7.20
C ILE A 152 -20.04 6.62 -8.29
N ARG A 153 -19.62 6.61 -9.56
CA ARG A 153 -20.43 7.10 -10.67
C ARG A 153 -21.78 6.41 -10.75
N ARG A 154 -21.84 5.07 -10.54
CA ARG A 154 -23.09 4.32 -10.51
C ARG A 154 -24.01 4.75 -9.35
N LEU A 155 -23.42 5.11 -8.21
CA LEU A 155 -24.18 5.53 -7.03
C LEU A 155 -24.67 6.99 -7.13
N VAL A 156 -23.83 7.89 -7.66
CA VAL A 156 -24.19 9.30 -7.90
C VAL A 156 -25.30 9.42 -8.93
N GLU A 157 -25.34 8.58 -9.96
CA GLU A 157 -26.41 8.54 -10.95
C GLU A 157 -27.78 8.10 -10.37
N GLY A 158 -27.84 7.79 -9.08
CA GLY A 158 -29.08 7.49 -8.36
C GLY A 158 -29.66 6.09 -8.60
N LYS A 159 -28.83 5.17 -9.11
CA LYS A 159 -29.24 3.79 -9.46
C LYS A 159 -28.76 2.77 -8.43
N LYS A 160 -28.86 3.06 -7.12
CA LYS A 160 -28.34 2.15 -6.08
C LYS A 160 -28.85 0.71 -6.26
N ASP A 161 -30.14 0.53 -6.51
CA ASP A 161 -30.74 -0.80 -6.73
C ASP A 161 -30.31 -1.48 -8.02
N LEU A 162 -29.74 -0.72 -8.97
CA LEU A 162 -29.23 -1.19 -10.25
C LEU A 162 -27.70 -1.15 -10.32
N ALA A 163 -27.03 -0.58 -9.33
CA ALA A 163 -25.59 -0.33 -9.35
C ALA A 163 -24.78 -1.61 -9.57
N PHE A 164 -25.22 -2.73 -8.99
CA PHE A 164 -24.52 -4.00 -8.98
C PHE A 164 -25.23 -5.09 -9.82
N LYS A 165 -25.79 -4.74 -10.97
CA LYS A 165 -26.38 -5.69 -11.94
C LYS A 165 -25.48 -5.92 -13.15
N ASP A 166 -24.83 -4.87 -13.60
CA ASP A 166 -23.94 -4.90 -14.77
C ASP A 166 -22.49 -4.72 -14.35
N PRO A 167 -21.51 -5.27 -15.11
CA PRO A 167 -20.08 -5.11 -14.82
C PRO A 167 -19.67 -3.65 -14.60
N ILE A 168 -18.81 -3.42 -13.60
CA ILE A 168 -18.22 -2.12 -13.27
C ILE A 168 -16.73 -2.21 -13.51
N ASP A 169 -16.19 -1.36 -14.39
CA ASP A 169 -14.77 -1.38 -14.74
C ASP A 169 -13.88 -1.23 -13.48
N GLY A 170 -12.92 -2.13 -13.33
CA GLY A 170 -12.02 -2.20 -12.19
C GLY A 170 -12.60 -2.82 -10.92
N ALA A 171 -13.87 -3.26 -10.92
CA ALA A 171 -14.54 -3.80 -9.76
C ALA A 171 -15.06 -5.22 -9.97
N SER A 172 -15.29 -5.91 -8.85
CA SER A 172 -15.95 -7.22 -8.82
C SER A 172 -16.93 -7.30 -7.67
N PHE A 173 -18.06 -8.00 -7.87
CA PHE A 173 -19.10 -8.20 -6.85
C PHE A 173 -19.85 -9.51 -7.11
N MET A 174 -20.57 -10.01 -6.09
CA MET A 174 -21.43 -11.17 -6.23
C MET A 174 -22.85 -10.76 -6.66
N LEU A 175 -23.40 -11.44 -7.67
CA LEU A 175 -24.80 -11.37 -8.04
C LEU A 175 -25.39 -12.78 -7.89
N GLY A 176 -26.06 -13.02 -6.78
CA GLY A 176 -26.39 -14.38 -6.35
C GLY A 176 -25.09 -15.18 -6.12
N ASP A 177 -24.97 -16.33 -6.77
CA ASP A 177 -23.79 -17.19 -6.67
C ASP A 177 -22.71 -16.90 -7.74
N GLU A 178 -22.96 -15.91 -8.61
CA GLU A 178 -22.05 -15.57 -9.70
C GLU A 178 -21.19 -14.35 -9.37
N LEU A 179 -19.87 -14.45 -9.65
CA LEU A 179 -18.97 -13.29 -9.60
C LEU A 179 -19.06 -12.51 -10.91
N ILE A 180 -19.50 -11.26 -10.81
CA ILE A 180 -19.48 -10.29 -11.90
C ILE A 180 -18.18 -9.49 -11.82
N GLN A 181 -17.44 -9.46 -12.91
CA GLN A 181 -16.16 -8.74 -13.02
C GLN A 181 -16.21 -7.72 -14.16
N GLY A 182 -15.81 -6.50 -13.87
CA GLY A 182 -15.57 -5.48 -14.91
C GLY A 182 -14.20 -5.62 -15.57
N LYS A 183 -13.94 -4.80 -16.59
CA LYS A 183 -12.64 -4.73 -17.24
C LYS A 183 -11.58 -4.21 -16.25
N PRO A 184 -10.35 -4.77 -16.25
CA PRO A 184 -9.26 -4.24 -15.42
C PRO A 184 -8.97 -2.77 -15.73
N THR A 185 -8.73 -1.98 -14.70
CA THR A 185 -8.40 -0.55 -14.79
C THR A 185 -7.15 -0.22 -13.98
N GLY A 186 -6.63 1.00 -14.13
CA GLY A 186 -5.60 1.58 -13.26
C GLY A 186 -4.15 1.29 -13.66
N LEU A 187 -3.87 0.16 -14.30
CA LEU A 187 -2.51 -0.37 -14.49
C LEU A 187 -1.57 0.49 -15.35
N THR A 188 -2.09 1.46 -16.08
CA THR A 188 -1.33 2.35 -16.98
C THR A 188 -1.72 3.82 -16.83
N MET A 189 -2.40 4.16 -15.74
CA MET A 189 -2.84 5.53 -15.48
C MET A 189 -1.65 6.48 -15.34
N ASP A 190 -1.78 7.66 -15.95
CA ASP A 190 -0.85 8.77 -15.77
C ASP A 190 -1.02 9.34 -14.34
N LEU A 191 0.02 9.20 -13.50
CA LEU A 191 -0.03 9.59 -12.10
C LEU A 191 -0.18 11.11 -11.91
N GLY A 192 0.24 11.92 -12.87
CA GLY A 192 0.04 13.38 -12.85
C GLY A 192 -1.42 13.83 -12.88
N LYS A 193 -2.35 12.93 -13.26
CA LYS A 193 -3.78 13.23 -13.30
C LYS A 193 -4.49 13.02 -11.97
N MET A 194 -3.82 12.43 -10.98
CA MET A 194 -4.47 12.03 -9.73
C MET A 194 -4.65 13.21 -8.75
N GLY A 195 -3.88 14.28 -8.92
CA GLY A 195 -3.76 15.34 -7.93
C GLY A 195 -3.06 14.86 -6.65
N SER A 196 -2.92 15.75 -5.69
CA SER A 196 -2.24 15.47 -4.43
C SER A 196 -3.18 15.60 -3.24
N PRO A 197 -3.32 14.56 -2.41
CA PRO A 197 -4.09 14.65 -1.18
C PRO A 197 -3.39 15.50 -0.10
N TYR A 198 -2.07 15.71 -0.21
CA TYR A 198 -1.33 16.64 0.63
C TYR A 198 -1.61 18.11 0.22
N LEU A 199 -1.39 18.43 -1.05
CA LEU A 199 -1.54 19.83 -1.53
C LEU A 199 -2.98 20.32 -1.48
N SER A 200 -3.96 19.42 -1.52
CA SER A 200 -5.37 19.77 -1.32
C SER A 200 -5.78 19.94 0.15
N GLY A 201 -4.87 19.65 1.11
CA GLY A 201 -5.14 19.68 2.54
C GLY A 201 -5.98 18.50 3.05
N LEU A 202 -6.31 17.51 2.22
CA LEU A 202 -7.15 16.38 2.61
C LEU A 202 -6.54 15.50 3.72
N LEU A 203 -5.20 15.52 3.85
CA LEU A 203 -4.46 14.78 4.87
C LEU A 203 -3.96 15.64 6.04
N ASP A 204 -4.34 16.93 6.12
CA ASP A 204 -3.83 17.85 7.15
C ASP A 204 -4.08 17.37 8.58
N ASP A 205 -5.26 16.83 8.86
CA ASP A 205 -5.61 16.31 10.19
C ASP A 205 -4.67 15.20 10.68
N PHE A 206 -4.05 14.46 9.75
CA PHE A 206 -3.08 13.41 10.07
C PHE A 206 -1.69 13.96 10.28
N MET A 207 -1.35 15.10 9.71
CA MET A 207 -0.04 15.74 9.85
C MET A 207 0.12 16.53 11.16
N HIS A 208 -0.95 16.74 11.92
CA HIS A 208 -0.94 17.38 13.25
C HIS A 208 -0.94 16.39 14.42
N SER A 209 -0.80 15.09 14.16
CA SER A 209 -0.84 14.00 15.13
C SER A 209 0.41 13.12 15.06
N ASP A 210 0.43 12.00 15.76
CA ASP A 210 1.57 11.07 15.84
C ASP A 210 1.76 10.19 14.59
N TYR A 211 1.28 10.62 13.43
CA TYR A 211 1.48 9.89 12.19
C TYR A 211 2.77 10.32 11.48
N GLN A 212 3.51 9.33 11.05
CA GLN A 212 4.68 9.52 10.21
C GLN A 212 4.24 9.87 8.78
N PRO A 213 4.88 10.83 8.12
CA PRO A 213 4.52 11.13 6.74
C PRO A 213 4.96 10.03 5.79
N LEU A 214 4.03 9.62 4.94
CA LEU A 214 4.22 8.63 3.90
C LEU A 214 4.19 9.33 2.54
N ILE A 215 5.30 9.35 1.83
CA ILE A 215 5.44 9.93 0.48
C ILE A 215 5.59 8.82 -0.53
N GLN A 216 5.01 8.97 -1.71
CA GLN A 216 5.18 8.06 -2.84
C GLN A 216 5.58 8.85 -4.08
N THR A 217 6.71 8.51 -4.70
CA THR A 217 7.24 9.20 -5.89
C THR A 217 7.08 8.39 -7.16
N SER A 218 6.91 7.08 -7.00
CA SER A 218 6.67 6.14 -8.10
C SER A 218 5.76 5.00 -7.68
N ARG A 219 5.14 4.35 -8.65
CA ARG A 219 4.30 3.16 -8.44
C ARG A 219 4.74 2.01 -9.30
N PHE A 220 4.66 0.83 -8.74
CA PHE A 220 4.88 -0.46 -9.32
C PHE A 220 6.33 -0.96 -9.19
N CYS A 221 6.44 -2.24 -8.84
CA CYS A 221 7.68 -3.00 -8.86
C CYS A 221 7.74 -3.85 -10.12
N PRO A 222 8.78 -3.71 -10.98
CA PRO A 222 8.90 -4.48 -12.20
C PRO A 222 9.33 -5.95 -11.95
N TYR A 223 9.65 -6.28 -10.72
CA TYR A 223 10.01 -7.64 -10.33
C TYR A 223 8.77 -8.49 -10.03
N THR A 224 8.83 -9.79 -10.33
CA THR A 224 7.71 -10.72 -10.20
C THR A 224 7.96 -11.79 -9.14
N CYS A 225 8.50 -11.38 -7.99
CA CYS A 225 8.81 -12.31 -6.90
C CYS A 225 7.55 -12.99 -6.38
N ALA A 226 7.50 -14.33 -6.40
CA ALA A 226 6.31 -15.11 -6.08
C ALA A 226 5.83 -15.01 -4.61
N PHE A 227 6.71 -14.58 -3.70
CA PHE A 227 6.41 -14.34 -2.29
C PHE A 227 5.93 -12.93 -1.98
N CYS A 228 5.90 -12.02 -2.96
CA CYS A 228 5.64 -10.60 -2.74
C CYS A 228 4.29 -10.17 -3.32
N VAL A 229 3.55 -9.35 -2.58
CA VAL A 229 2.28 -8.78 -3.08
C VAL A 229 2.51 -7.79 -4.23
N SER A 230 3.67 -7.11 -4.26
CA SER A 230 4.08 -6.20 -5.34
C SER A 230 4.54 -6.94 -6.59
N GLY A 231 4.98 -8.19 -6.46
CA GLY A 231 5.44 -9.04 -7.57
C GLY A 231 4.35 -9.51 -8.54
N LYS A 232 3.12 -9.13 -8.31
CA LYS A 232 2.02 -9.38 -9.25
C LYS A 232 2.15 -8.41 -10.43
N ASN A 233 2.08 -8.91 -11.64
CA ASN A 233 2.12 -8.11 -12.87
C ASN A 233 0.97 -7.08 -12.88
N ARG A 234 1.20 -5.90 -12.31
CA ARG A 234 0.20 -4.85 -12.03
C ARG A 234 0.35 -3.62 -12.92
N GLY A 235 1.01 -3.73 -14.05
CA GLY A 235 1.15 -2.61 -14.99
C GLY A 235 2.61 -2.23 -15.27
N LYS A 236 2.85 -0.92 -15.41
CA LYS A 236 4.18 -0.36 -15.71
C LYS A 236 4.67 0.51 -14.56
N LEU A 237 5.97 0.49 -14.32
CA LEU A 237 6.63 1.44 -13.43
C LEU A 237 6.41 2.87 -13.93
N ARG A 238 5.87 3.73 -13.08
CA ARG A 238 5.48 5.11 -13.38
C ARG A 238 5.89 6.02 -12.23
N GLY A 239 6.42 7.20 -12.57
CA GLY A 239 6.71 8.25 -11.60
C GLY A 239 5.63 9.31 -11.59
N TYR A 240 5.37 9.90 -10.44
CA TYR A 240 4.62 11.16 -10.34
C TYR A 240 5.44 12.30 -10.99
N PRO A 241 4.82 13.37 -11.50
CA PRO A 241 5.56 14.54 -11.97
C PRO A 241 6.53 15.05 -10.89
N LEU A 242 7.77 15.34 -11.28
CA LEU A 242 8.79 15.82 -10.31
C LEU A 242 8.39 17.11 -9.62
N GLU A 243 7.70 17.98 -10.33
CA GLU A 243 7.18 19.24 -9.77
C GLU A 243 6.18 18.95 -8.63
N GLN A 244 5.22 18.05 -8.85
CA GLN A 244 4.28 17.62 -7.81
C GLN A 244 5.01 16.99 -6.61
N VAL A 245 5.98 16.11 -6.86
CA VAL A 245 6.78 15.48 -5.79
C VAL A 245 7.51 16.53 -4.96
N ASN A 246 8.12 17.52 -5.62
CA ASN A 246 8.82 18.62 -4.93
C ASN A 246 7.86 19.46 -4.08
N GLU A 247 6.70 19.81 -4.61
CA GLU A 247 5.68 20.57 -3.87
C GLU A 247 5.15 19.78 -2.66
N GLU A 248 4.89 18.49 -2.80
CA GLU A 248 4.47 17.63 -1.70
C GLU A 248 5.53 17.51 -0.61
N LEU A 249 6.81 17.33 -0.99
CA LEU A 249 7.93 17.27 -0.06
C LEU A 249 8.05 18.56 0.74
N ILE A 250 7.98 19.72 0.09
CA ILE A 250 8.03 21.04 0.74
C ILE A 250 6.81 21.22 1.65
N TYR A 251 5.62 20.84 1.19
CA TYR A 251 4.39 20.96 1.98
C TYR A 251 4.49 20.14 3.27
N VAL A 252 4.88 18.88 3.15
CA VAL A 252 5.06 17.96 4.29
C VAL A 252 6.16 18.49 5.22
N ALA A 253 7.32 18.90 4.69
CA ALA A 253 8.42 19.41 5.51
C ALA A 253 7.97 20.60 6.37
N LYS A 254 7.22 21.55 5.82
CA LYS A 254 6.66 22.68 6.57
C LYS A 254 5.69 22.28 7.68
N LYS A 255 4.92 21.19 7.47
CA LYS A 255 3.97 20.66 8.48
C LYS A 255 4.65 19.91 9.61
N TYR A 256 5.88 19.42 9.39
CA TYR A 256 6.63 18.62 10.36
C TYR A 256 7.82 19.36 10.97
N VAL A 257 8.02 20.63 10.68
CA VAL A 257 9.15 21.44 11.20
C VAL A 257 9.27 21.39 12.72
N ASP A 258 8.15 21.35 13.45
CA ASP A 258 8.13 21.26 14.92
C ASP A 258 8.28 19.82 15.44
N ARG A 259 8.40 18.84 14.56
CA ARG A 259 8.50 17.39 14.87
C ARG A 259 9.53 16.70 14.00
N PRO A 260 10.76 17.22 13.95
CA PRO A 260 11.80 16.72 13.04
C PRO A 260 12.19 15.27 13.30
N HIS A 261 11.98 14.77 14.55
CA HIS A 261 12.21 13.37 14.97
C HIS A 261 11.28 12.35 14.30
N MET A 262 10.20 12.79 13.65
CA MET A 262 9.32 11.87 12.92
C MET A 262 10.03 11.38 11.65
N THR A 263 10.08 10.05 11.50
CA THR A 263 10.68 9.46 10.31
C THR A 263 9.77 9.65 9.09
N MET A 264 10.30 10.18 8.00
CA MET A 264 9.60 10.18 6.72
C MET A 264 9.79 8.81 6.04
N PHE A 265 8.72 8.26 5.50
CA PHE A 265 8.76 7.00 4.78
C PHE A 265 8.47 7.22 3.29
N LEU A 266 9.36 6.75 2.42
CA LEU A 266 9.09 6.62 0.98
C LEU A 266 8.43 5.27 0.70
N ALA A 267 7.20 5.33 0.21
CA ALA A 267 6.41 4.13 -0.12
C ALA A 267 6.71 3.55 -1.50
N ASP A 268 7.77 4.00 -2.15
CA ASP A 268 8.24 3.46 -3.41
C ASP A 268 8.75 2.03 -3.21
N GLU A 269 8.31 1.11 -4.05
CA GLU A 269 8.65 -0.31 -3.90
C GLU A 269 10.13 -0.62 -4.24
N ASN A 270 10.81 0.28 -4.97
CA ASN A 270 12.23 0.17 -5.32
C ASN A 270 12.78 1.56 -5.67
N PHE A 271 13.06 2.38 -4.69
CA PHE A 271 13.64 3.70 -4.90
C PHE A 271 15.08 3.59 -5.43
N GLY A 272 15.40 4.33 -6.48
CA GLY A 272 16.68 4.25 -7.18
C GLY A 272 16.65 3.37 -8.44
N ILE A 273 15.49 2.80 -8.81
CA ILE A 273 15.36 2.06 -10.07
C ILE A 273 15.20 3.01 -11.27
N LEU A 274 14.62 4.19 -11.06
CA LEU A 274 14.47 5.23 -12.07
C LEU A 274 15.61 6.25 -11.95
N LYS A 275 16.18 6.67 -13.09
CA LYS A 275 17.26 7.68 -13.10
C LYS A 275 16.83 8.99 -12.41
N ARG A 276 15.56 9.38 -12.54
CA ARG A 276 14.99 10.57 -11.90
C ARG A 276 14.99 10.53 -10.36
N ASP A 277 15.17 9.35 -9.77
CA ASP A 277 15.17 9.21 -8.31
C ASP A 277 16.38 9.91 -7.67
N GLU A 278 17.44 10.18 -8.45
CA GLU A 278 18.55 11.06 -8.04
C GLU A 278 18.05 12.49 -7.78
N GLU A 279 17.18 13.02 -8.65
CA GLU A 279 16.58 14.35 -8.48
C GLU A 279 15.66 14.39 -7.26
N VAL A 280 14.88 13.33 -7.03
CA VAL A 280 14.03 13.20 -5.84
C VAL A 280 14.88 13.18 -4.57
N ALA A 281 16.01 12.47 -4.57
CA ALA A 281 16.94 12.46 -3.45
C ALA A 281 17.49 13.86 -3.13
N GLU A 282 17.85 14.65 -4.14
CA GLU A 282 18.28 16.04 -3.96
C GLU A 282 17.14 16.93 -3.42
N MET A 283 15.90 16.74 -3.86
CA MET A 283 14.73 17.46 -3.31
C MET A 283 14.53 17.14 -1.83
N ILE A 284 14.66 15.87 -1.42
CA ILE A 284 14.54 15.45 -0.02
C ILE A 284 15.67 16.07 0.81
N LYS A 285 16.92 16.00 0.33
CA LYS A 285 18.06 16.63 0.98
C LYS A 285 17.88 18.13 1.14
N LYS A 286 17.35 18.78 0.11
CA LYS A 286 17.05 20.22 0.17
C LYS A 286 15.98 20.54 1.23
N CYS A 287 14.93 19.73 1.36
CA CYS A 287 13.94 19.87 2.42
C CYS A 287 14.57 19.71 3.81
N HIS A 288 15.47 18.73 3.98
CA HIS A 288 16.23 18.58 5.22
C HIS A 288 17.05 19.82 5.57
N VAL A 289 17.76 20.40 4.60
CA VAL A 289 18.59 21.59 4.81
C VAL A 289 17.74 22.84 5.08
N ASP A 290 16.66 23.05 4.31
CA ASP A 290 15.88 24.28 4.37
C ASP A 290 14.89 24.32 5.56
N TYR A 291 14.37 23.17 5.98
CA TYR A 291 13.30 23.05 6.99
C TYR A 291 13.68 22.17 8.20
N GLY A 292 14.86 21.54 8.22
CA GLY A 292 15.24 20.58 9.24
C GLY A 292 14.47 19.25 9.17
N PHE A 293 13.67 19.03 8.13
CA PHE A 293 12.87 17.82 7.96
C PHE A 293 13.01 17.22 6.56
N PRO A 294 13.15 15.88 6.43
CA PRO A 294 13.22 14.87 7.49
C PRO A 294 14.60 14.79 8.16
N GLU A 295 14.65 14.54 9.48
CA GLU A 295 15.89 14.14 10.17
C GLU A 295 16.21 12.66 9.94
N SER A 296 15.18 11.84 9.69
CA SER A 296 15.27 10.41 9.41
C SER A 296 14.38 10.02 8.25
N LEU A 297 14.96 9.31 7.30
CA LEU A 297 14.29 8.80 6.10
C LEU A 297 14.38 7.29 6.05
N PHE A 298 13.25 6.63 5.81
CA PHE A 298 13.17 5.22 5.51
C PHE A 298 12.71 5.00 4.07
N PHE A 299 13.41 4.16 3.31
CA PHE A 299 13.00 3.74 1.97
C PHE A 299 13.55 2.37 1.61
N TYR A 300 12.88 1.69 0.69
CA TYR A 300 13.40 0.47 0.09
C TYR A 300 14.15 0.82 -1.19
N ASN A 301 15.47 0.63 -1.20
CA ASN A 301 16.27 0.87 -2.40
C ASN A 301 16.11 -0.24 -3.44
N ASP A 302 16.46 0.06 -4.69
CA ASP A 302 16.50 -0.96 -5.76
C ASP A 302 17.36 -2.16 -5.35
N LYS A 303 16.93 -3.33 -5.78
CA LYS A 303 17.61 -4.61 -5.48
C LYS A 303 19.01 -4.72 -6.07
N ARG A 304 19.34 -3.88 -7.05
CA ARG A 304 20.63 -3.83 -7.73
C ARG A 304 21.46 -2.69 -7.20
N PHE A 305 22.75 -2.94 -7.10
CA PHE A 305 23.72 -1.91 -6.74
C PHE A 305 24.16 -1.13 -7.99
N THR A 306 23.34 -0.19 -8.43
CA THR A 306 23.57 0.64 -9.61
C THR A 306 24.27 1.94 -9.26
N GLU A 307 24.77 2.67 -10.28
CA GLU A 307 25.31 4.01 -10.09
C GLU A 307 24.26 4.98 -9.50
N THR A 308 23.01 4.87 -9.96
CA THR A 308 21.87 5.64 -9.41
C THR A 308 21.67 5.32 -7.92
N SER A 309 21.67 4.04 -7.53
CA SER A 309 21.56 3.65 -6.11
C SER A 309 22.68 4.21 -5.26
N ARG A 310 23.93 4.18 -5.77
CA ARG A 310 25.09 4.78 -5.06
C ARG A 310 24.90 6.27 -4.83
N LYS A 311 24.58 7.04 -5.88
CA LYS A 311 24.39 8.50 -5.80
C LYS A 311 23.28 8.86 -4.81
N ILE A 312 22.15 8.14 -4.85
CA ILE A 312 21.05 8.35 -3.91
C ILE A 312 21.51 8.16 -2.47
N ILE A 313 22.25 7.07 -2.19
CA ILE A 313 22.73 6.79 -0.84
C ILE A 313 23.76 7.83 -0.39
N GLU A 314 24.62 8.32 -1.27
CA GLU A 314 25.56 9.41 -0.99
C GLU A 314 24.83 10.74 -0.70
N ILE A 315 23.82 11.07 -1.50
CA ILE A 315 23.01 12.30 -1.32
C ILE A 315 22.28 12.25 0.02
N LEU A 316 21.66 11.11 0.34
CA LEU A 316 20.80 10.93 1.52
C LEU A 316 21.55 10.41 2.76
N GLY A 317 22.84 10.12 2.64
CA GLY A 317 23.64 9.49 3.69
C GLY A 317 23.39 10.04 5.11
N PRO A 318 23.33 11.38 5.32
CA PRO A 318 23.13 11.96 6.65
C PRO A 318 21.78 11.61 7.29
N ILE A 319 20.74 11.34 6.48
CA ILE A 319 19.36 11.11 6.93
C ILE A 319 18.84 9.70 6.61
N ASN A 320 19.62 8.89 5.90
CA ASN A 320 19.26 7.54 5.54
C ASN A 320 19.33 6.59 6.74
N HIS A 321 18.19 6.13 7.22
CA HIS A 321 18.09 5.30 8.41
C HIS A 321 18.65 3.88 8.23
N ILE A 322 18.56 3.31 7.01
CA ILE A 322 18.89 1.90 6.75
C ILE A 322 20.34 1.71 6.23
N GLY A 323 20.91 2.73 5.60
CA GLY A 323 22.15 2.59 4.83
C GLY A 323 21.92 1.92 3.48
N LEU A 324 22.75 0.94 3.13
CA LEU A 324 22.63 0.15 1.91
C LEU A 324 22.00 -1.21 2.22
N ALA A 325 20.79 -1.45 1.73
CA ALA A 325 20.14 -2.74 1.83
C ALA A 325 20.29 -3.56 0.52
N LEU A 326 20.86 -4.75 0.62
CA LEU A 326 20.93 -5.74 -0.46
C LEU A 326 20.09 -6.96 -0.08
N ALA A 327 18.79 -6.92 -0.38
CA ALA A 327 17.84 -7.96 -0.01
C ALA A 327 18.04 -9.23 -0.87
N LEU A 328 18.86 -10.17 -0.44
CA LEU A 328 19.15 -11.42 -1.18
C LEU A 328 17.98 -12.41 -1.12
N GLN A 329 17.24 -12.46 -0.01
CA GLN A 329 16.10 -13.32 0.28
C GLN A 329 16.45 -14.81 0.40
N SER A 330 17.14 -15.38 -0.57
CA SER A 330 17.77 -16.71 -0.58
C SER A 330 18.96 -16.69 -1.54
N GLU A 331 19.91 -17.62 -1.34
CA GLU A 331 21.03 -17.86 -2.25
C GLU A 331 20.97 -19.27 -2.87
N ASN A 332 19.95 -20.05 -2.51
CA ASN A 332 19.73 -21.35 -3.12
C ASN A 332 19.19 -21.18 -4.55
N PRO A 333 19.88 -21.69 -5.60
CA PRO A 333 19.45 -21.49 -6.98
C PRO A 333 18.08 -22.08 -7.29
N GLU A 334 17.70 -23.21 -6.68
CA GLU A 334 16.38 -23.83 -6.87
C GLU A 334 15.29 -22.98 -6.24
N THR A 335 15.54 -22.45 -5.05
CA THR A 335 14.67 -21.49 -4.38
C THR A 335 14.48 -20.24 -5.21
N LEU A 336 15.57 -19.61 -5.68
CA LEU A 336 15.51 -18.39 -6.51
C LEU A 336 14.71 -18.62 -7.78
N LYS A 337 14.85 -19.77 -8.42
CA LYS A 337 14.06 -20.15 -9.60
C LYS A 337 12.58 -20.30 -9.24
N ALA A 338 12.25 -20.99 -8.15
CA ALA A 338 10.88 -21.19 -7.70
C ALA A 338 10.13 -19.90 -7.34
N ILE A 339 10.86 -18.91 -6.83
CA ILE A 339 10.28 -17.62 -6.43
C ILE A 339 10.43 -16.52 -7.50
N ASN A 340 10.80 -16.87 -8.74
CA ASN A 340 10.98 -15.91 -9.85
C ASN A 340 11.95 -14.76 -9.52
N ARG A 341 13.10 -15.07 -8.89
CA ARG A 341 14.04 -14.05 -8.45
C ARG A 341 15.44 -14.29 -9.01
N ARG A 342 16.11 -13.17 -9.33
CA ARG A 342 17.56 -13.14 -9.58
C ARG A 342 18.19 -12.18 -8.57
N ASN A 343 19.27 -12.63 -7.95
CA ASN A 343 20.08 -11.79 -7.08
C ASN A 343 21.17 -11.07 -7.88
N VAL A 344 21.81 -10.10 -7.24
CA VAL A 344 23.08 -9.51 -7.66
C VAL A 344 24.19 -10.57 -7.58
N THR A 345 25.26 -10.39 -8.38
CA THR A 345 26.38 -11.32 -8.40
C THR A 345 27.27 -11.17 -7.15
N GLU A 346 28.14 -12.14 -6.92
CA GLU A 346 29.09 -12.11 -5.80
C GLU A 346 30.07 -10.90 -5.92
N GLU A 347 30.46 -10.59 -7.14
CA GLU A 347 31.32 -9.43 -7.44
C GLU A 347 30.58 -8.11 -7.11
N GLU A 348 29.30 -8.03 -7.44
CA GLU A 348 28.46 -6.86 -7.13
C GLU A 348 28.25 -6.71 -5.62
N ILE A 349 28.04 -7.81 -4.89
CA ILE A 349 27.91 -7.80 -3.41
C ILE A 349 29.22 -7.31 -2.79
N THR A 350 30.36 -7.89 -3.19
CA THR A 350 31.66 -7.52 -2.67
C THR A 350 32.01 -6.06 -2.96
N ALA A 351 31.73 -5.59 -4.17
CA ALA A 351 31.91 -4.20 -4.56
C ALA A 351 31.03 -3.25 -3.72
N ALA A 352 29.79 -3.62 -3.48
CA ALA A 352 28.83 -2.83 -2.70
C ALA A 352 29.27 -2.71 -1.23
N ILE A 353 29.62 -3.81 -0.58
CA ILE A 353 30.10 -3.83 0.81
C ILE A 353 31.41 -3.03 0.93
N THR A 354 32.37 -3.25 0.02
CA THR A 354 33.63 -2.52 0.02
C THR A 354 33.45 -1.01 -0.15
N TRP A 355 32.54 -0.60 -1.03
CA TRP A 355 32.21 0.81 -1.23
C TRP A 355 31.54 1.41 0.01
N ALA A 356 30.54 0.74 0.56
CA ALA A 356 29.82 1.20 1.75
C ALA A 356 30.76 1.34 2.96
N SER A 357 31.62 0.36 3.19
CA SER A 357 32.62 0.38 4.27
C SER A 357 33.58 1.56 4.18
N LYS A 358 34.05 1.92 2.98
CA LYS A 358 34.93 3.09 2.76
C LYS A 358 34.24 4.42 3.15
N LEU A 359 32.94 4.48 3.06
CA LEU A 359 32.13 5.67 3.36
C LEU A 359 31.49 5.64 4.76
N GLY A 360 31.72 4.58 5.54
CA GLY A 360 31.08 4.38 6.85
C GLY A 360 29.58 4.14 6.76
N ILE A 361 29.10 3.68 5.61
CA ILE A 361 27.67 3.38 5.37
C ILE A 361 27.38 1.95 5.82
N ARG A 362 26.37 1.78 6.66
CA ARG A 362 25.95 0.45 7.12
C ARG A 362 25.37 -0.38 5.97
N THR A 363 25.66 -1.67 5.98
CA THR A 363 25.15 -2.63 5.00
C THR A 363 24.21 -3.62 5.67
N THR A 364 23.08 -3.88 5.03
CA THR A 364 22.05 -4.82 5.52
C THR A 364 21.69 -5.80 4.42
N THR A 365 21.52 -7.07 4.78
CA THR A 365 20.88 -8.05 3.89
C THR A 365 19.68 -8.67 4.57
N GLU A 366 18.73 -9.12 3.76
CA GLU A 366 17.51 -9.80 4.20
C GLU A 366 17.49 -11.20 3.61
N LEU A 367 17.18 -12.18 4.46
CA LEU A 367 16.98 -13.58 4.09
C LEU A 367 15.60 -14.05 4.56
N ILE A 368 14.95 -14.92 3.79
CA ILE A 368 13.62 -15.46 4.14
C ILE A 368 13.72 -16.97 4.32
N PHE A 369 13.39 -17.42 5.54
CA PHE A 369 13.31 -18.83 5.88
C PHE A 369 11.94 -19.41 5.50
N GLY A 370 11.91 -20.68 5.08
CA GLY A 370 10.69 -21.41 4.72
C GLY A 370 10.28 -21.28 3.25
N MET A 371 11.15 -20.73 2.41
CA MET A 371 10.96 -20.72 0.95
C MET A 371 10.98 -22.13 0.36
N PRO A 372 10.32 -22.37 -0.80
CA PRO A 372 10.44 -23.64 -1.53
C PRO A 372 11.89 -24.06 -1.74
N PHE A 373 12.21 -25.34 -1.56
CA PHE A 373 13.56 -25.93 -1.66
C PHE A 373 14.59 -25.44 -0.63
N GLU A 374 14.20 -24.57 0.32
CA GLU A 374 15.06 -24.15 1.41
C GLU A 374 15.00 -25.15 2.56
N THR A 375 16.16 -25.58 3.04
CA THR A 375 16.29 -26.45 4.22
C THR A 375 16.89 -25.67 5.39
N LYS A 376 16.71 -26.14 6.61
CA LYS A 376 17.38 -25.56 7.78
C LYS A 376 18.91 -25.48 7.57
N LYS A 377 19.52 -26.53 6.98
CA LYS A 377 20.97 -26.56 6.75
C LYS A 377 21.41 -25.52 5.72
N SER A 378 20.67 -25.38 4.60
CA SER A 378 20.99 -24.38 3.58
C SER A 378 20.78 -22.97 4.10
N PHE A 379 19.73 -22.72 4.87
CA PHE A 379 19.46 -21.41 5.46
C PHE A 379 20.54 -20.98 6.47
N VAL A 380 20.95 -21.88 7.38
CA VAL A 380 22.06 -21.59 8.32
C VAL A 380 23.36 -21.27 7.56
N LYS A 381 23.65 -22.02 6.49
CA LYS A 381 24.82 -21.74 5.64
C LYS A 381 24.73 -20.34 5.00
N GLN A 382 23.54 -19.89 4.58
CA GLN A 382 23.36 -18.56 4.02
C GLN A 382 23.57 -17.46 5.07
N LEU A 383 23.14 -17.66 6.30
CA LEU A 383 23.43 -16.75 7.42
C LEU A 383 24.95 -16.64 7.66
N ASP A 384 25.65 -17.77 7.74
CA ASP A 384 27.11 -17.80 7.90
C ASP A 384 27.81 -17.09 6.72
N THR A 385 27.33 -17.30 5.51
CA THR A 385 27.87 -16.65 4.31
C THR A 385 27.67 -15.13 4.35
N ALA A 386 26.47 -14.66 4.71
CA ALA A 386 26.17 -13.24 4.82
C ALA A 386 27.07 -12.54 5.86
N VAL A 387 27.25 -13.17 7.04
CA VAL A 387 28.17 -12.67 8.06
C VAL A 387 29.62 -12.65 7.56
N SER A 388 30.06 -13.72 6.91
CA SER A 388 31.44 -13.83 6.37
C SER A 388 31.73 -12.83 5.27
N ARG A 389 30.74 -12.38 4.51
CA ARG A 389 30.87 -11.29 3.51
C ARG A 389 31.03 -9.91 4.13
N GLY A 390 30.76 -9.77 5.43
CA GLY A 390 30.91 -8.51 6.15
C GLY A 390 29.69 -7.59 6.09
N PHE A 391 28.48 -8.12 5.92
CA PHE A 391 27.29 -7.33 6.18
C PHE A 391 27.21 -6.90 7.66
N ASP A 392 26.91 -5.63 7.92
CA ASP A 392 26.75 -5.10 9.28
C ASP A 392 25.49 -5.62 9.96
N SER A 393 24.47 -5.98 9.18
CA SER A 393 23.21 -6.51 9.67
C SER A 393 22.64 -7.59 8.73
N VAL A 394 22.17 -8.68 9.32
CA VAL A 394 21.46 -9.75 8.60
C VAL A 394 20.07 -9.91 9.22
N LEU A 395 19.04 -9.58 8.47
CA LEU A 395 17.65 -9.74 8.88
C LEU A 395 17.11 -11.06 8.35
N ALA A 396 16.68 -11.92 9.27
CA ALA A 396 16.09 -13.22 8.93
C ALA A 396 14.58 -13.17 9.17
N HIS A 397 13.81 -13.32 8.12
CA HIS A 397 12.35 -13.33 8.15
C HIS A 397 11.80 -14.73 7.91
N ASN A 398 10.63 -15.04 8.45
CA ASN A 398 9.86 -16.18 7.98
C ASN A 398 9.14 -15.83 6.68
N LEU A 399 8.91 -16.82 5.82
CA LEU A 399 8.01 -16.65 4.69
C LEU A 399 6.60 -16.41 5.21
N PHE A 400 5.99 -15.30 4.82
CA PHE A 400 4.58 -15.00 5.07
C PHE A 400 3.74 -15.42 3.88
N ILE A 401 2.73 -16.24 4.12
CA ILE A 401 1.76 -16.65 3.10
C ILE A 401 0.57 -15.70 3.14
N MET A 402 0.76 -14.53 2.54
CA MET A 402 -0.27 -13.50 2.48
C MET A 402 -1.30 -13.78 1.38
N ASP A 403 -2.52 -13.29 1.58
CA ASP A 403 -3.49 -13.25 0.50
C ASP A 403 -2.95 -12.41 -0.66
N GLY A 404 -3.09 -12.98 -1.85
CA GLY A 404 -2.67 -12.31 -3.07
C GLY A 404 -1.25 -12.56 -3.53
N ILE A 405 -0.35 -13.24 -2.81
CA ILE A 405 0.93 -13.69 -3.35
C ILE A 405 0.78 -14.95 -4.21
N GLU A 406 1.70 -15.16 -5.16
CA GLU A 406 1.65 -16.33 -6.04
C GLU A 406 1.81 -17.65 -5.28
N LEU A 407 2.69 -17.69 -4.27
CA LEU A 407 2.93 -18.88 -3.45
C LEU A 407 1.69 -19.32 -2.64
N ASN A 408 0.71 -18.44 -2.39
CA ASN A 408 -0.54 -18.77 -1.70
C ASN A 408 -1.59 -19.40 -2.62
N ARG A 409 -1.36 -19.47 -3.92
CA ARG A 409 -2.30 -20.12 -4.84
C ARG A 409 -2.33 -21.62 -4.59
N PRO A 410 -3.52 -22.26 -4.61
CA PRO A 410 -3.66 -23.69 -4.34
C PRO A 410 -2.69 -24.57 -5.13
N GLU A 411 -2.53 -24.29 -6.42
CA GLU A 411 -1.62 -25.02 -7.31
C GLU A 411 -0.15 -24.88 -6.91
N LYS A 412 0.26 -23.71 -6.41
CA LYS A 412 1.64 -23.49 -5.94
C LYS A 412 1.89 -24.10 -4.56
N ARG A 413 0.89 -24.06 -3.68
CA ARG A 413 0.95 -24.75 -2.38
C ARG A 413 1.09 -26.25 -2.55
N GLU A 414 0.37 -26.84 -3.52
CA GLU A 414 0.47 -28.25 -3.86
C GLU A 414 1.81 -28.58 -4.52
N GLU A 415 2.23 -27.81 -5.54
CA GLU A 415 3.49 -27.95 -6.27
C GLU A 415 4.69 -28.01 -5.34
N PHE A 416 4.75 -27.11 -4.36
CA PHE A 416 5.88 -26.99 -3.44
C PHE A 416 5.65 -27.68 -2.09
N GLY A 417 4.51 -28.33 -1.88
CA GLY A 417 4.17 -29.01 -0.62
C GLY A 417 4.16 -28.05 0.58
N ILE A 418 3.71 -26.79 0.39
CA ILE A 418 3.74 -25.73 1.43
C ILE A 418 2.81 -26.12 2.57
N LYS A 419 3.39 -26.34 3.75
CA LYS A 419 2.67 -26.58 5.01
C LYS A 419 2.92 -25.41 5.94
N THR A 420 1.86 -24.83 6.45
CA THR A 420 1.92 -23.59 7.22
C THR A 420 1.28 -23.74 8.60
N LYS A 421 1.58 -22.79 9.47
CA LYS A 421 0.94 -22.57 10.76
C LYS A 421 0.59 -21.10 10.90
N PHE A 422 -0.27 -20.79 11.85
CA PHE A 422 -0.63 -19.42 12.18
C PHE A 422 0.06 -18.99 13.48
N ARG A 423 0.48 -17.73 13.53
CA ARG A 423 0.94 -17.08 14.75
C ARG A 423 0.38 -15.66 14.83
N ASN A 424 0.40 -15.09 16.02
CA ASN A 424 0.01 -13.70 16.21
C ASN A 424 1.05 -12.77 15.58
N LEU A 425 0.58 -11.74 14.91
CA LEU A 425 1.42 -10.64 14.43
C LEU A 425 1.73 -9.74 15.64
N GLY A 426 2.97 -9.85 16.14
CA GLY A 426 3.36 -9.46 17.51
C GLY A 426 3.17 -8.00 17.91
N VAL A 427 2.91 -7.09 16.95
CA VAL A 427 2.75 -5.65 17.22
C VAL A 427 1.37 -5.12 16.82
N GLU A 428 0.60 -5.88 16.06
CA GLU A 428 -0.70 -5.47 15.53
C GLU A 428 -1.84 -6.06 16.39
N TYR A 429 -2.10 -5.43 17.53
CA TYR A 429 -3.16 -5.79 18.45
C TYR A 429 -3.72 -4.57 19.18
N GLY A 430 -4.93 -4.68 19.71
CA GLY A 430 -5.55 -3.63 20.53
C GLY A 430 -6.95 -3.99 21.00
N LYS A 431 -7.51 -3.13 21.84
CA LYS A 431 -8.91 -3.20 22.24
C LYS A 431 -9.74 -2.19 21.46
N HIS A 432 -10.86 -2.64 20.91
CA HIS A 432 -11.83 -1.79 20.25
C HIS A 432 -13.23 -2.23 20.66
N ASP A 433 -14.04 -1.28 21.15
CA ASP A 433 -15.42 -1.52 21.59
C ASP A 433 -15.52 -2.68 22.60
N GLY A 434 -14.57 -2.74 23.56
CA GLY A 434 -14.47 -3.78 24.58
C GLY A 434 -13.89 -5.12 24.11
N ASN A 435 -13.74 -5.34 22.81
CA ASN A 435 -13.17 -6.55 22.22
C ASN A 435 -11.65 -6.42 22.04
N PHE A 436 -10.93 -7.52 22.29
CA PHE A 436 -9.51 -7.61 21.99
C PHE A 436 -9.31 -8.20 20.60
N PHE A 437 -8.48 -7.54 19.80
CA PHE A 437 -8.07 -7.98 18.48
C PHE A 437 -6.57 -8.21 18.44
N CYS A 438 -6.16 -9.23 17.72
CA CYS A 438 -4.76 -9.52 17.42
C CYS A 438 -4.68 -10.10 16.03
N GLU A 439 -3.96 -9.44 15.14
CA GLU A 439 -3.81 -9.93 13.78
C GLU A 439 -2.95 -11.19 13.74
N HIS A 440 -3.20 -12.01 12.74
CA HIS A 440 -2.54 -13.29 12.53
C HIS A 440 -1.81 -13.31 11.21
N GLU A 441 -0.67 -13.99 11.21
CA GLU A 441 0.09 -14.25 10.00
C GLU A 441 0.22 -15.75 9.76
N GLU A 442 0.13 -16.17 8.52
CA GLU A 442 0.38 -17.54 8.08
C GLU A 442 1.84 -17.67 7.68
N VAL A 443 2.60 -18.55 8.36
CA VAL A 443 4.04 -18.76 8.21
C VAL A 443 4.38 -20.21 7.92
#